data_9831ebf1ec7496f42bd4533c1e84137b
#
_entry.id   9831ebf1ec7496f42bd4533c1e84137b
#
_cell.length_a   1.000
_cell.length_b   1.000
_cell.length_c   1.000
_cell.angle_alpha   90.00
_cell.angle_beta   90.00
_cell.angle_gamma   90.00
#
_symmetry.space_group_name_H-M   'P 1'
#
loop_
_entity.id
_entity.type
_entity.pdbx_description
1 polymer ?
#
loop_
_entity_poly.entity_id
_entity_poly.type
_entity_poly.pdbx_seq_one_letter_code
_entity_poly.pdbx_strand_id
1 'polypeptide(L)'
;CFTPSRDADANLKREGIPEERIHFVGNVMIDTLEKSRESAGELKAYERYGWHKSEYVLVTLHRPSNVDDPGQLSEIVDAIDSIARDVPVLVPIHPRTGKNMERFGLSFGSAKRVAPVGYVEMLSLMGAAGLIITDSGGIQEETTALGVPCVTLRSTTERPITIDEGTNLLVPERSKGAILDAFGRQWGREVSGRLPEGWDGRAAPRIADVIADWAARRI
;
A
#
# COMPACT_ATOMS: atom_id res chain seq x y z
N CYS A 1 0.87 19.21 16.23
CA CYS A 1 1.14 18.16 15.25
C CYS A 1 0.41 16.89 15.67
N PHE A 2 -0.25 16.23 14.74
CA PHE A 2 -0.84 14.90 14.93
C PHE A 2 0.03 13.86 14.23
N THR A 3 0.40 12.79 14.93
CA THR A 3 1.32 11.78 14.41
C THR A 3 0.64 10.42 14.27
N PRO A 4 0.94 9.69 13.17
CA PRO A 4 0.37 8.38 12.93
C PRO A 4 1.12 7.24 13.63
N SER A 5 2.37 7.48 14.10
CA SER A 5 3.28 6.46 14.63
C SER A 5 4.35 7.08 15.52
N ARG A 6 4.99 6.28 16.38
CA ARG A 6 5.99 6.76 17.35
C ARG A 6 7.29 7.25 16.71
N ASP A 7 7.68 6.70 15.58
CA ASP A 7 8.82 7.19 14.81
C ASP A 7 8.59 8.62 14.29
N ALA A 8 7.35 8.98 13.95
CA ALA A 8 6.97 10.34 13.57
C ALA A 8 7.11 11.33 14.76
N ASP A 9 6.79 10.90 16.00
CA ASP A 9 7.04 11.70 17.21
C ASP A 9 8.53 11.98 17.35
N ALA A 10 9.37 10.95 17.22
CA ALA A 10 10.83 11.08 17.30
C ALA A 10 11.40 11.99 16.22
N ASN A 11 10.85 11.95 15.00
CA ASN A 11 11.25 12.84 13.91
C ASN A 11 10.94 14.30 14.23
N LEU A 12 9.72 14.62 14.66
CA LEU A 12 9.32 15.97 15.02
C LEU A 12 10.15 16.53 16.18
N LYS A 13 10.47 15.71 17.20
CA LYS A 13 11.36 16.11 18.31
C LYS A 13 12.76 16.46 17.79
N ARG A 14 13.32 15.71 16.87
CA ARG A 14 14.61 16.01 16.22
C ARG A 14 14.59 17.28 15.38
N GLU A 15 13.43 17.63 14.81
CA GLU A 15 13.19 18.89 14.09
C GLU A 15 12.97 20.08 15.06
N GLY A 16 13.01 19.86 16.37
CA GLY A 16 12.85 20.92 17.39
C GLY A 16 11.41 21.27 17.72
N ILE A 17 10.44 20.45 17.34
CA ILE A 17 9.05 20.64 17.76
C ILE A 17 8.91 20.27 19.24
N PRO A 18 8.41 21.18 20.10
CA PRO A 18 8.20 20.91 21.52
C PRO A 18 7.23 19.75 21.74
N GLU A 19 7.54 18.91 22.74
CA GLU A 19 6.78 17.68 23.02
C GLU A 19 5.29 17.92 23.27
N GLU A 20 4.95 19.01 23.96
CA GLU A 20 3.56 19.40 24.22
C GLU A 20 2.75 19.78 22.98
N ARG A 21 3.41 19.92 21.82
CA ARG A 21 2.79 20.15 20.51
C ARG A 21 2.68 18.91 19.65
N ILE A 22 3.17 17.77 20.13
CA ILE A 22 3.15 16.47 19.42
C ILE A 22 2.08 15.60 20.09
N HIS A 23 1.09 15.19 19.31
CA HIS A 23 -0.02 14.35 19.78
C HIS A 23 -0.05 13.08 18.95
N PHE A 24 0.31 11.96 19.56
CA PHE A 24 0.15 10.66 18.93
C PHE A 24 -1.32 10.28 18.94
N VAL A 25 -1.90 10.15 17.75
CA VAL A 25 -3.33 9.88 17.54
C VAL A 25 -3.61 8.61 16.75
N GLY A 26 -2.58 8.04 16.12
CA GLY A 26 -2.72 6.93 15.18
C GLY A 26 -3.01 7.43 13.77
N ASN A 27 -3.31 6.48 12.87
CA ASN A 27 -3.39 6.74 11.42
C ASN A 27 -4.85 6.88 10.96
N VAL A 28 -5.24 8.09 10.57
CA VAL A 28 -6.60 8.40 10.09
C VAL A 28 -6.97 7.68 8.78
N MET A 29 -5.98 7.24 7.99
CA MET A 29 -6.24 6.41 6.81
C MET A 29 -6.88 5.07 7.21
N ILE A 30 -6.48 4.54 8.36
CA ILE A 30 -7.01 3.28 8.89
C ILE A 30 -8.45 3.46 9.38
N ASP A 31 -8.83 4.65 9.87
CA ASP A 31 -10.24 4.93 10.21
C ASP A 31 -11.15 4.75 8.98
N THR A 32 -10.69 5.23 7.81
CA THR A 32 -11.43 5.10 6.55
C THR A 32 -11.49 3.65 6.08
N LEU A 33 -10.36 2.92 6.21
CA LEU A 33 -10.28 1.50 5.89
C LEU A 33 -11.27 0.69 6.73
N GLU A 34 -11.23 0.84 8.06
CA GLU A 34 -12.09 0.10 8.98
C GLU A 34 -13.58 0.39 8.72
N LYS A 35 -13.93 1.64 8.42
CA LYS A 35 -15.29 2.03 8.07
C LYS A 35 -15.80 1.36 6.78
N SER A 36 -14.87 1.03 5.85
CA SER A 36 -15.21 0.42 4.56
C SER A 36 -14.99 -1.10 4.53
N ARG A 37 -14.39 -1.67 5.58
CA ARG A 37 -13.94 -3.07 5.62
C ARG A 37 -15.06 -4.06 5.37
N GLU A 38 -16.22 -3.88 6.02
CA GLU A 38 -17.37 -4.78 5.89
C GLU A 38 -17.90 -4.78 4.45
N SER A 39 -18.24 -3.60 3.90
CA SER A 39 -18.72 -3.46 2.53
C SER A 39 -17.73 -3.99 1.49
N ALA A 40 -16.43 -3.81 1.72
CA ALA A 40 -15.38 -4.34 0.84
C ALA A 40 -15.33 -5.88 0.91
N GLY A 41 -15.48 -6.46 2.11
CA GLY A 41 -15.51 -7.90 2.32
C GLY A 41 -16.71 -8.58 1.64
N GLU A 42 -17.87 -7.96 1.71
CA GLU A 42 -19.11 -8.45 1.07
C GLU A 42 -19.04 -8.38 -0.45
N LEU A 43 -18.35 -7.39 -1.01
CA LEU A 43 -18.27 -7.18 -2.46
C LEU A 43 -17.59 -8.32 -3.21
N LYS A 44 -16.61 -9.01 -2.60
CA LYS A 44 -15.84 -10.13 -3.16
C LYS A 44 -15.41 -9.89 -4.62
N ALA A 45 -14.82 -8.71 -4.86
CA ALA A 45 -14.52 -8.23 -6.21
C ALA A 45 -13.65 -9.20 -7.04
N TYR A 46 -12.83 -10.02 -6.39
CA TYR A 46 -11.99 -11.04 -7.01
C TYR A 46 -12.78 -12.16 -7.71
N GLU A 47 -14.01 -12.46 -7.27
CA GLU A 47 -14.87 -13.50 -7.88
C GLU A 47 -15.25 -13.14 -9.33
N ARG A 48 -15.29 -11.84 -9.69
CA ARG A 48 -15.53 -11.39 -11.08
C ARG A 48 -14.45 -11.86 -12.06
N TYR A 49 -13.28 -12.22 -11.54
CA TYR A 49 -12.15 -12.71 -12.32
C TYR A 49 -12.05 -14.24 -12.27
N GLY A 50 -12.94 -14.93 -11.54
CA GLY A 50 -12.93 -16.38 -11.33
C GLY A 50 -11.83 -16.83 -10.35
N TRP A 51 -11.37 -15.96 -9.47
CA TRP A 51 -10.29 -16.25 -8.53
C TRP A 51 -10.81 -16.39 -7.09
N HIS A 52 -10.01 -16.99 -6.23
CA HIS A 52 -10.26 -17.12 -4.81
C HIS A 52 -9.27 -16.30 -3.98
N LYS A 53 -9.54 -16.19 -2.68
CA LYS A 53 -8.67 -15.49 -1.74
C LYS A 53 -7.27 -16.10 -1.75
N SER A 54 -6.27 -15.22 -1.66
CA SER A 54 -4.84 -15.55 -1.60
C SER A 54 -4.25 -16.24 -2.85
N GLU A 55 -5.00 -16.31 -3.94
CA GLU A 55 -4.56 -16.98 -5.18
C GLU A 55 -4.00 -16.02 -6.24
N TYR A 56 -4.01 -14.72 -6.01
CA TYR A 56 -3.57 -13.74 -7.00
C TYR A 56 -2.70 -12.64 -6.41
N VAL A 57 -1.94 -12.00 -7.30
CA VAL A 57 -1.16 -10.79 -7.01
C VAL A 57 -1.93 -9.57 -7.51
N LEU A 58 -2.05 -8.55 -6.68
CA LEU A 58 -2.58 -7.25 -7.08
C LEU A 58 -1.43 -6.27 -7.30
N VAL A 59 -1.39 -5.59 -8.44
CA VAL A 59 -0.31 -4.65 -8.79
C VAL A 59 -0.86 -3.25 -9.00
N THR A 60 -0.26 -2.25 -8.37
CA THR A 60 -0.58 -0.83 -8.60
C THR A 60 0.69 -0.02 -8.80
N LEU A 61 0.77 0.74 -9.89
CA LEU A 61 1.94 1.55 -10.27
C LEU A 61 1.49 2.91 -10.78
N HIS A 62 2.07 3.98 -10.22
CA HIS A 62 1.75 5.36 -10.61
C HIS A 62 2.87 6.36 -10.33
N ARG A 63 3.92 5.99 -9.57
CA ARG A 63 5.01 6.92 -9.23
C ARG A 63 5.84 7.27 -10.46
N PRO A 64 6.16 8.57 -10.66
CA PRO A 64 7.00 9.02 -11.79
C PRO A 64 8.30 8.24 -11.93
N SER A 65 8.97 7.97 -10.81
CA SER A 65 10.25 7.24 -10.79
C SER A 65 10.17 5.80 -11.31
N ASN A 66 8.96 5.22 -11.40
CA ASN A 66 8.73 3.86 -11.89
C ASN A 66 8.15 3.83 -13.30
N VAL A 67 7.36 4.87 -13.65
CA VAL A 67 6.54 4.79 -14.86
C VAL A 67 6.93 5.80 -15.94
N ASP A 68 7.78 6.80 -15.64
CA ASP A 68 8.16 7.84 -16.63
C ASP A 68 9.42 7.50 -17.42
N ASP A 69 10.25 6.59 -16.91
CA ASP A 69 11.42 6.08 -17.62
C ASP A 69 11.09 4.77 -18.33
N PRO A 70 11.34 4.66 -19.64
CA PRO A 70 10.99 3.46 -20.41
C PRO A 70 11.75 2.22 -19.96
N GLY A 71 13.02 2.35 -19.58
CA GLY A 71 13.85 1.24 -19.12
C GLY A 71 13.34 0.71 -17.78
N GLN A 72 13.10 1.60 -16.81
CA GLN A 72 12.58 1.22 -15.51
C GLN A 72 11.18 0.59 -15.62
N LEU A 73 10.29 1.15 -16.43
CA LEU A 73 8.96 0.58 -16.62
C LEU A 73 9.02 -0.77 -17.31
N SER A 74 9.92 -0.98 -18.27
CA SER A 74 10.14 -2.27 -18.93
C SER A 74 10.58 -3.35 -17.94
N GLU A 75 11.55 -3.05 -17.07
CA GLU A 75 12.00 -3.98 -16.02
C GLU A 75 10.84 -4.44 -15.12
N ILE A 76 9.98 -3.49 -14.72
CA ILE A 76 8.83 -3.78 -13.87
C ILE A 76 7.78 -4.61 -14.62
N VAL A 77 7.46 -4.25 -15.87
CA VAL A 77 6.50 -4.99 -16.70
C VAL A 77 6.97 -6.42 -16.93
N ASP A 78 8.25 -6.61 -17.24
CA ASP A 78 8.86 -7.93 -17.46
C ASP A 78 8.85 -8.79 -16.19
N ALA A 79 9.03 -8.18 -15.02
CA ALA A 79 8.91 -8.89 -13.73
C ALA A 79 7.47 -9.34 -13.50
N ILE A 80 6.51 -8.43 -13.67
CA ILE A 80 5.08 -8.70 -13.48
C ILE A 80 4.61 -9.80 -14.43
N ASP A 81 4.99 -9.74 -15.69
CA ASP A 81 4.65 -10.78 -16.69
C ASP A 81 5.32 -12.12 -16.37
N SER A 82 6.52 -12.12 -15.82
CA SER A 82 7.16 -13.36 -15.37
C SER A 82 6.38 -14.00 -14.22
N ILE A 83 5.92 -13.23 -13.25
CA ILE A 83 5.04 -13.70 -12.17
C ILE A 83 3.70 -14.21 -12.73
N ALA A 84 3.14 -13.49 -13.70
CA ALA A 84 1.82 -13.77 -14.25
C ALA A 84 1.75 -15.08 -15.09
N ARG A 85 2.88 -15.71 -15.37
CA ARG A 85 2.92 -17.04 -16.01
C ARG A 85 2.51 -18.15 -15.04
N ASP A 86 2.80 -17.97 -13.76
CA ASP A 86 2.63 -19.00 -12.73
C ASP A 86 1.47 -18.67 -11.78
N VAL A 87 1.16 -17.38 -11.59
CA VAL A 87 0.16 -16.88 -10.64
C VAL A 87 -0.72 -15.83 -11.32
N PRO A 88 -2.05 -15.84 -11.11
CA PRO A 88 -2.91 -14.77 -11.62
C PRO A 88 -2.46 -13.38 -11.10
N VAL A 89 -2.32 -12.42 -12.01
CA VAL A 89 -1.95 -11.04 -11.67
C VAL A 89 -3.00 -10.07 -12.19
N LEU A 90 -3.51 -9.21 -11.29
CA LEU A 90 -4.44 -8.12 -11.63
C LEU A 90 -3.74 -6.77 -11.55
N VAL A 91 -3.90 -5.96 -12.59
CA VAL A 91 -3.32 -4.62 -12.68
C VAL A 91 -4.43 -3.61 -12.99
N PRO A 92 -5.08 -3.01 -11.96
CA PRO A 92 -5.88 -1.81 -12.15
C PRO A 92 -4.95 -0.68 -12.60
N ILE A 93 -5.06 -0.30 -13.89
CA ILE A 93 -4.05 0.56 -14.50
C ILE A 93 -4.31 2.03 -14.21
N HIS A 94 -3.36 2.67 -13.56
CA HIS A 94 -3.42 4.13 -13.37
C HIS A 94 -3.28 4.85 -14.71
N PRO A 95 -4.03 5.96 -14.97
CA PRO A 95 -4.00 6.66 -16.26
C PRO A 95 -2.59 7.06 -16.73
N ARG A 96 -1.72 7.54 -15.81
CA ARG A 96 -0.32 7.88 -16.13
C ARG A 96 0.44 6.65 -16.62
N THR A 97 0.34 5.54 -15.93
CA THR A 97 1.02 4.30 -16.28
C THR A 97 0.53 3.77 -17.63
N GLY A 98 -0.79 3.76 -17.86
CA GLY A 98 -1.36 3.34 -19.13
C GLY A 98 -0.87 4.18 -20.30
N LYS A 99 -0.88 5.52 -20.16
CA LYS A 99 -0.38 6.45 -21.19
C LYS A 99 1.11 6.22 -21.49
N ASN A 100 1.93 5.99 -20.46
CA ASN A 100 3.35 5.78 -20.67
C ASN A 100 3.65 4.40 -21.27
N MET A 101 2.92 3.36 -20.88
CA MET A 101 3.02 2.04 -21.54
C MET A 101 2.73 2.14 -23.04
N GLU A 102 1.65 2.83 -23.43
CA GLU A 102 1.32 3.06 -24.84
C GLU A 102 2.43 3.84 -25.57
N ARG A 103 2.93 4.91 -24.95
CA ARG A 103 4.02 5.74 -25.50
C ARG A 103 5.31 4.95 -25.71
N PHE A 104 5.62 4.02 -24.82
CA PHE A 104 6.87 3.24 -24.86
C PHE A 104 6.73 1.91 -25.60
N GLY A 105 5.53 1.59 -26.11
CA GLY A 105 5.27 0.32 -26.79
C GLY A 105 5.29 -0.89 -25.84
N LEU A 106 5.02 -0.69 -24.56
CA LEU A 106 4.99 -1.73 -23.54
C LEU A 106 3.56 -2.24 -23.33
N SER A 107 3.44 -3.54 -23.09
CA SER A 107 2.16 -4.17 -22.76
C SER A 107 2.39 -5.35 -21.83
N PHE A 108 1.40 -5.66 -21.00
CA PHE A 108 1.40 -6.93 -20.30
C PHE A 108 0.99 -8.06 -21.24
N GLY A 109 1.74 -9.15 -21.24
CA GLY A 109 1.46 -10.35 -22.02
C GLY A 109 0.54 -11.31 -21.27
N SER A 110 0.78 -11.54 -19.99
CA SER A 110 0.07 -12.51 -19.15
C SER A 110 -0.73 -11.87 -18.03
N ALA A 111 -0.30 -10.73 -17.50
CA ALA A 111 -1.02 -10.04 -16.42
C ALA A 111 -2.31 -9.40 -16.94
N LYS A 112 -3.37 -9.52 -16.15
CA LYS A 112 -4.70 -8.98 -16.48
C LYS A 112 -4.79 -7.50 -16.16
N ARG A 113 -4.70 -6.65 -17.20
CA ARG A 113 -4.95 -5.20 -17.10
C ARG A 113 -6.45 -4.92 -17.02
N VAL A 114 -6.86 -4.03 -16.11
CA VAL A 114 -8.23 -3.54 -15.98
C VAL A 114 -8.25 -2.02 -15.82
N ALA A 115 -9.41 -1.40 -16.02
CA ALA A 115 -9.61 0.02 -15.73
C ALA A 115 -9.39 0.31 -14.23
N PRO A 116 -9.10 1.57 -13.85
CA PRO A 116 -9.08 1.96 -12.45
C PRO A 116 -10.39 1.60 -11.75
N VAL A 117 -10.29 1.11 -10.52
CA VAL A 117 -11.44 0.70 -9.71
C VAL A 117 -11.69 1.70 -8.58
N GLY A 118 -12.90 1.75 -8.05
CA GLY A 118 -13.25 2.59 -6.89
C GLY A 118 -12.62 2.05 -5.59
N TYR A 119 -12.61 2.89 -4.54
CA TYR A 119 -11.93 2.59 -3.28
C TYR A 119 -12.41 1.29 -2.61
N VAL A 120 -13.73 1.10 -2.49
CA VAL A 120 -14.30 -0.11 -1.86
C VAL A 120 -13.96 -1.37 -2.65
N GLU A 121 -13.95 -1.29 -3.99
CA GLU A 121 -13.55 -2.38 -4.86
C GLU A 121 -12.03 -2.66 -4.73
N MET A 122 -11.20 -1.62 -4.69
CA MET A 122 -9.77 -1.76 -4.44
C MET A 122 -9.51 -2.42 -3.09
N LEU A 123 -10.19 -1.99 -2.04
CA LEU A 123 -10.07 -2.57 -0.69
C LEU A 123 -10.50 -4.04 -0.66
N SER A 124 -11.57 -4.39 -1.38
CA SER A 124 -12.02 -5.78 -1.56
C SER A 124 -10.95 -6.65 -2.23
N LEU A 125 -10.33 -6.11 -3.30
CA LEU A 125 -9.24 -6.80 -4.01
C LEU A 125 -7.99 -6.90 -3.13
N MET A 126 -7.61 -5.84 -2.43
CA MET A 126 -6.45 -5.86 -1.52
C MET A 126 -6.60 -6.87 -0.39
N GLY A 127 -7.76 -6.88 0.29
CA GLY A 127 -8.01 -7.77 1.43
C GLY A 127 -8.10 -9.24 1.07
N ALA A 128 -8.22 -9.58 -0.22
CA ALA A 128 -8.27 -10.94 -0.72
C ALA A 128 -7.02 -11.36 -1.53
N ALA A 129 -6.08 -10.44 -1.78
CA ALA A 129 -4.87 -10.76 -2.51
C ALA A 129 -3.91 -11.64 -1.69
N GLY A 130 -3.18 -12.53 -2.34
CA GLY A 130 -2.08 -13.28 -1.70
C GLY A 130 -0.81 -12.44 -1.55
N LEU A 131 -0.65 -11.43 -2.42
CA LEU A 131 0.45 -10.48 -2.38
C LEU A 131 0.05 -9.19 -3.11
N ILE A 132 0.55 -8.06 -2.63
CA ILE A 132 0.41 -6.77 -3.31
C ILE A 132 1.78 -6.25 -3.71
N ILE A 133 1.92 -5.83 -4.98
CA ILE A 133 3.12 -5.13 -5.49
C ILE A 133 2.70 -3.69 -5.80
N THR A 134 3.33 -2.71 -5.13
CA THR A 134 2.88 -1.31 -5.23
C THR A 134 4.01 -0.31 -5.14
N ASP A 135 3.76 0.92 -5.57
CA ASP A 135 4.59 2.10 -5.29
C ASP A 135 3.84 3.17 -4.47
N SER A 136 2.63 2.83 -4.00
CA SER A 136 1.76 3.72 -3.23
C SER A 136 2.12 3.74 -1.74
N GLY A 137 2.26 4.94 -1.16
CA GLY A 137 2.44 5.09 0.28
C GLY A 137 1.20 4.66 1.09
N GLY A 138 0.00 5.00 0.61
CA GLY A 138 -1.25 4.61 1.28
C GLY A 138 -1.48 3.10 1.29
N ILE A 139 -1.20 2.42 0.18
CA ILE A 139 -1.35 0.95 0.09
C ILE A 139 -0.39 0.24 1.05
N GLN A 140 0.82 0.75 1.32
CA GLN A 140 1.71 0.20 2.34
C GLN A 140 1.05 0.21 3.74
N GLU A 141 0.33 1.26 4.08
CA GLU A 141 -0.38 1.38 5.34
C GLU A 141 -1.61 0.47 5.37
N GLU A 142 -2.38 0.46 4.29
CA GLU A 142 -3.59 -0.36 4.18
C GLU A 142 -3.27 -1.87 4.19
N THR A 143 -2.22 -2.31 3.50
CA THR A 143 -1.79 -3.73 3.52
C THR A 143 -1.32 -4.16 4.89
N THR A 144 -0.63 -3.28 5.64
CA THR A 144 -0.25 -3.53 7.04
C THR A 144 -1.49 -3.72 7.91
N ALA A 145 -2.51 -2.87 7.75
CA ALA A 145 -3.77 -2.99 8.51
C ALA A 145 -4.61 -4.21 8.11
N LEU A 146 -4.52 -4.63 6.84
CA LEU A 146 -5.21 -5.82 6.34
C LEU A 146 -4.48 -7.13 6.66
N GLY A 147 -3.20 -7.07 7.06
CA GLY A 147 -2.36 -8.25 7.24
C GLY A 147 -1.99 -8.93 5.91
N VAL A 148 -1.94 -8.18 4.80
CA VAL A 148 -1.63 -8.72 3.48
C VAL A 148 -0.15 -8.48 3.14
N PRO A 149 0.60 -9.47 2.64
CA PRO A 149 1.98 -9.28 2.20
C PRO A 149 2.09 -8.17 1.15
N CYS A 150 3.11 -7.31 1.28
CA CYS A 150 3.29 -6.19 0.38
C CYS A 150 4.75 -6.08 -0.07
N VAL A 151 4.96 -5.85 -1.36
CA VAL A 151 6.25 -5.50 -1.96
C VAL A 151 6.17 -4.08 -2.48
N THR A 152 7.01 -3.19 -1.96
CA THR A 152 7.02 -1.77 -2.33
C THR A 152 8.18 -1.44 -3.27
N LEU A 153 7.85 -1.03 -4.48
CA LEU A 153 8.80 -0.65 -5.54
C LEU A 153 9.22 0.81 -5.40
N ARG A 154 10.09 1.09 -4.41
CA ARG A 154 10.59 2.45 -4.11
C ARG A 154 12.01 2.39 -3.58
N SER A 155 12.79 3.45 -3.81
CA SER A 155 14.14 3.59 -3.24
C SER A 155 14.10 3.81 -1.72
N THR A 156 13.09 4.53 -1.24
CA THR A 156 12.85 4.83 0.19
C THR A 156 11.36 4.82 0.48
N THR A 157 11.00 4.76 1.76
CA THR A 157 9.61 4.92 2.20
C THR A 157 9.51 6.00 3.28
N GLU A 158 8.44 6.77 3.25
CA GLU A 158 8.06 7.69 4.33
C GLU A 158 7.25 6.98 5.45
N ARG A 159 7.15 5.65 5.37
CA ARG A 159 6.36 4.83 6.30
C ARG A 159 7.19 3.64 6.80
N PRO A 160 8.31 3.91 7.49
CA PRO A 160 9.21 2.84 7.96
C PRO A 160 8.48 1.84 8.86
N ILE A 161 7.52 2.27 9.64
CA ILE A 161 6.70 1.42 10.51
C ILE A 161 6.04 0.25 9.77
N THR A 162 5.71 0.41 8.48
CA THR A 162 5.11 -0.67 7.66
C THR A 162 6.10 -1.77 7.30
N ILE A 163 7.41 -1.47 7.37
CA ILE A 163 8.50 -2.42 7.18
C ILE A 163 8.89 -3.04 8.52
N ASP A 164 9.07 -2.19 9.55
CA ASP A 164 9.61 -2.60 10.84
C ASP A 164 8.62 -3.46 11.65
N GLU A 165 7.33 -3.12 11.57
CA GLU A 165 6.26 -3.81 12.28
C GLU A 165 5.24 -4.48 11.34
N GLY A 166 5.03 -3.93 10.15
CA GLY A 166 3.99 -4.34 9.22
C GLY A 166 4.36 -5.49 8.31
N THR A 167 3.74 -5.50 7.14
CA THR A 167 3.78 -6.59 6.16
C THR A 167 4.62 -6.27 4.93
N ASN A 168 5.33 -5.13 4.94
CA ASN A 168 5.91 -4.54 3.74
C ASN A 168 7.39 -4.90 3.56
N LEU A 169 7.76 -5.25 2.33
CA LEU A 169 9.14 -5.44 1.88
C LEU A 169 9.50 -4.35 0.85
N LEU A 170 10.48 -3.51 1.18
CA LEU A 170 10.97 -2.48 0.28
C LEU A 170 11.96 -3.06 -0.74
N VAL A 171 11.81 -2.67 -2.02
CA VAL A 171 12.68 -3.07 -3.14
C VAL A 171 13.29 -1.82 -3.79
N PRO A 172 14.45 -1.35 -3.30
CA PRO A 172 15.06 -0.12 -3.77
C PRO A 172 15.52 -0.16 -5.23
N GLU A 173 16.08 -1.28 -5.67
CA GLU A 173 16.65 -1.41 -7.01
C GLU A 173 15.60 -1.48 -8.11
N ARG A 174 14.45 -2.05 -7.85
CA ARG A 174 13.31 -2.16 -8.77
C ARG A 174 13.65 -2.81 -10.12
N SER A 175 14.75 -3.56 -10.19
CA SER A 175 15.09 -4.39 -11.34
C SER A 175 14.19 -5.61 -11.39
N LYS A 176 14.05 -6.23 -12.58
CA LYS A 176 13.30 -7.48 -12.73
C LYS A 176 13.75 -8.54 -11.72
N GLY A 177 15.06 -8.74 -11.58
CA GLY A 177 15.62 -9.73 -10.65
C GLY A 177 15.25 -9.45 -9.20
N ALA A 178 15.38 -8.19 -8.75
CA ALA A 178 15.04 -7.79 -7.38
C ALA A 178 13.54 -7.95 -7.07
N ILE A 179 12.68 -7.66 -8.05
CA ILE A 179 11.22 -7.83 -7.91
C ILE A 179 10.85 -9.31 -7.82
N LEU A 180 11.45 -10.18 -8.64
CA LEU A 180 11.21 -11.63 -8.60
C LEU A 180 11.73 -12.26 -7.30
N ASP A 181 12.89 -11.82 -6.79
CA ASP A 181 13.38 -12.25 -5.48
C ASP A 181 12.41 -11.84 -4.35
N ALA A 182 11.97 -10.58 -4.35
CA ALA A 182 11.02 -10.09 -3.37
C ALA A 182 9.68 -10.84 -3.44
N PHE A 183 9.19 -11.15 -4.66
CA PHE A 183 8.03 -12.00 -4.86
C PHE A 183 8.23 -13.38 -4.23
N GLY A 184 9.33 -14.07 -4.54
CA GLY A 184 9.63 -15.40 -3.98
C GLY A 184 9.78 -15.42 -2.45
N ARG A 185 10.19 -14.29 -1.86
CA ARG A 185 10.30 -14.13 -0.40
C ARG A 185 8.96 -13.90 0.29
N GLN A 186 7.97 -13.35 -0.39
CA GLN A 186 6.69 -12.93 0.20
C GLN A 186 5.51 -13.82 -0.22
N TRP A 187 5.53 -14.41 -1.41
CA TRP A 187 4.45 -15.22 -1.92
C TRP A 187 4.25 -16.51 -1.11
N GLY A 188 3.00 -16.75 -0.70
CA GLY A 188 2.63 -17.99 0.01
C GLY A 188 3.15 -18.09 1.45
N ARG A 189 3.72 -17.01 2.01
CA ARG A 189 4.17 -16.98 3.40
C ARG A 189 3.10 -16.39 4.31
N GLU A 190 3.00 -16.95 5.51
CA GLU A 190 2.27 -16.28 6.59
C GLU A 190 3.01 -14.98 6.94
N VAL A 191 2.25 -13.91 7.01
CA VAL A 191 2.78 -12.60 7.38
C VAL A 191 2.93 -12.54 8.88
N SER A 192 4.16 -12.33 9.35
CA SER A 192 4.48 -12.15 10.77
C SER A 192 4.30 -10.70 11.25
N GLY A 193 3.78 -9.81 10.41
CA GLY A 193 3.57 -8.41 10.76
C GLY A 193 2.48 -8.23 11.83
N ARG A 194 2.63 -7.18 12.62
CA ARG A 194 1.64 -6.75 13.61
C ARG A 194 1.03 -5.42 13.21
N LEU A 195 -0.16 -5.17 13.71
CA LEU A 195 -0.79 -3.86 13.57
C LEU A 195 -0.05 -2.85 14.45
N PRO A 196 0.48 -1.74 13.89
CA PRO A 196 1.16 -0.72 14.67
C PRO A 196 0.26 -0.10 15.74
N GLU A 197 0.89 0.41 16.82
CA GLU A 197 0.17 1.10 17.90
C GLU A 197 -0.71 2.23 17.34
N GLY A 198 -1.96 2.29 17.80
CA GLY A 198 -2.90 3.35 17.42
C GLY A 198 -3.52 3.23 16.02
N TRP A 199 -3.24 2.14 15.28
CA TRP A 199 -3.87 1.89 13.97
C TRP A 199 -5.18 1.09 14.12
N ASP A 200 -6.03 1.51 15.03
CA ASP A 200 -7.24 0.81 15.47
C ASP A 200 -8.55 1.42 14.90
N GLY A 201 -8.45 2.30 13.90
CA GLY A 201 -9.61 2.95 13.29
C GLY A 201 -10.24 4.04 14.16
N ARG A 202 -9.50 4.59 15.14
CA ARG A 202 -9.99 5.60 16.08
C ARG A 202 -9.10 6.85 16.18
N ALA A 203 -8.36 7.15 15.13
CA ALA A 203 -7.50 8.34 15.08
C ALA A 203 -8.32 9.64 15.06
N ALA A 204 -9.40 9.69 14.26
CA ALA A 204 -10.24 10.89 14.16
C ALA A 204 -10.89 11.31 15.48
N PRO A 205 -11.48 10.42 16.31
CA PRO A 205 -11.92 10.78 17.66
C PRO A 205 -10.80 11.38 18.54
N ARG A 206 -9.60 10.77 18.55
CA ARG A 206 -8.46 11.29 19.32
C ARG A 206 -8.05 12.70 18.88
N ILE A 207 -8.08 12.96 17.56
CA ILE A 207 -7.83 14.30 17.01
C ILE A 207 -8.88 15.29 17.50
N ALA A 208 -10.17 14.89 17.47
CA ALA A 208 -11.27 15.75 17.94
C ALA A 208 -11.13 16.10 19.42
N ASP A 209 -10.76 15.15 20.26
CA ASP A 209 -10.54 15.36 21.71
C ASP A 209 -9.40 16.38 21.95
N VAL A 210 -8.26 16.23 21.26
CA VAL A 210 -7.14 17.18 21.37
C VAL A 210 -7.55 18.58 20.92
N ILE A 211 -8.34 18.71 19.87
CA ILE A 211 -8.82 20.01 19.38
C ILE A 211 -9.80 20.64 20.39
N ALA A 212 -10.71 19.85 20.96
CA ALA A 212 -11.66 20.31 21.96
C ALA A 212 -10.95 20.82 23.22
N ASP A 213 -9.98 20.06 23.73
CA ASP A 213 -9.16 20.45 24.88
C ASP A 213 -8.36 21.75 24.64
N TRP A 214 -7.79 21.86 23.43
CA TRP A 214 -7.07 23.07 23.06
C TRP A 214 -7.99 24.28 22.95
N ALA A 215 -9.20 24.13 22.41
CA ALA A 215 -10.18 25.20 22.31
C ALA A 215 -10.66 25.64 23.71
N ALA A 216 -10.95 24.71 24.61
CA ALA A 216 -11.40 25.00 25.99
C ALA A 216 -10.39 25.77 26.81
N ARG A 217 -9.08 25.62 26.56
CA ARG A 217 -8.02 26.37 27.29
C ARG A 217 -7.83 27.82 26.82
N ARG A 218 -8.51 28.23 25.73
CA ARG A 218 -8.39 29.57 25.14
C ARG A 218 -9.61 30.46 25.35
N ILE A 219 -10.63 29.93 25.99
CA ILE A 219 -11.81 30.66 26.48
C ILE A 219 -11.61 31.00 27.96
#